data_16929e64693a700f8a5581a30ee2fa42
#
_entry.id   16929e64693a700f8a5581a30ee2fa42
#
_cell.length_a   1.000
_cell.length_b   1.000
_cell.length_c   1.000
_cell.angle_alpha   90.00
_cell.angle_beta   90.00
_cell.angle_gamma   90.00
#
_symmetry.space_group_name_H-M   'P 1'
#
loop_
_entity.id
_entity.type
_entity.pdbx_description
1 polymer ?
#
loop_
_entity_poly.entity_id
_entity_poly.type
_entity_poly.pdbx_seq_one_letter_code
_entity_poly.pdbx_strand_id
1 'polypeptide(L)'
;SSLTCQAAVPETAAAAFILMEAGSGRVLASRNETQERSIASTTKIMTCLIALEHSELTEKVTVKREHLREGSSMYLLEGETLTMEELLYGLMLPSGNDAAECIAAHCGGSGGSAQFVRWMNEKAKALGMEHTSFANPSGLDEMGHSSCALDMARLAAYAMQNPTFARIVSTRTASVGTRTMTNHNKLLASYSGCVGLKTGYTGDAGRTLVTCAERGGMRMIAVTLHDGSDWADHAALYDYGFSAYALSSGAKKGEAYGSVSVDGQSVSAVAAESFHYPTVENEALSVRAELPQTVSAPVRKGQTFGTLVISCGETEVGRVDLVSARSVQAQETKSETS
;
A
#
# COMPACT_ATOMS: atom_id res chain seq x y z
N SER A 1 16.38 6.88 37.30
CA SER A 1 16.42 6.39 35.92
C SER A 1 15.36 5.32 35.75
N SER A 2 14.20 5.72 35.24
CA SER A 2 13.18 4.75 34.82
C SER A 2 13.73 4.01 33.59
N LEU A 3 14.02 2.74 33.76
CA LEU A 3 14.21 1.82 32.64
C LEU A 3 12.87 1.74 31.90
N THR A 4 12.73 2.47 30.82
CA THR A 4 11.61 2.29 29.90
C THR A 4 11.79 0.90 29.26
N CYS A 5 10.92 -0.02 29.67
CA CYS A 5 10.90 -1.37 29.09
C CYS A 5 10.37 -1.21 27.67
N GLN A 6 11.27 -1.31 26.69
CA GLN A 6 10.90 -1.33 25.28
C GLN A 6 10.01 -2.56 25.06
N ALA A 7 8.83 -2.38 24.45
CA ALA A 7 7.93 -3.48 24.16
C ALA A 7 8.67 -4.55 23.31
N ALA A 8 8.56 -5.80 23.73
CA ALA A 8 9.18 -6.91 22.99
C ALA A 8 8.39 -7.21 21.73
N VAL A 9 9.10 -7.50 20.63
CA VAL A 9 8.48 -8.01 19.40
C VAL A 9 7.73 -9.31 19.73
N PRO A 10 6.44 -9.43 19.42
CA PRO A 10 5.70 -10.65 19.71
C PRO A 10 6.23 -11.84 18.92
N GLU A 11 6.20 -13.00 19.54
CA GLU A 11 6.41 -14.26 18.83
C GLU A 11 5.12 -14.61 18.07
N THR A 12 5.26 -15.02 16.82
CA THR A 12 4.14 -15.47 15.98
C THR A 12 4.29 -16.95 15.65
N ALA A 13 3.16 -17.61 15.36
CA ALA A 13 3.14 -18.96 14.83
C ALA A 13 3.38 -19.01 13.32
N ALA A 14 3.51 -17.87 12.66
CA ALA A 14 3.68 -17.77 11.22
C ALA A 14 5.01 -18.35 10.75
N ALA A 15 5.02 -19.01 9.59
CA ALA A 15 6.27 -19.38 8.92
C ALA A 15 7.04 -18.15 8.43
N ALA A 16 6.31 -17.12 8.02
CA ALA A 16 6.86 -15.83 7.63
C ALA A 16 5.89 -14.72 8.04
N PHE A 17 6.40 -13.57 8.47
CA PHE A 17 5.56 -12.42 8.79
C PHE A 17 6.30 -11.10 8.62
N ILE A 18 5.53 -10.03 8.52
CA ILE A 18 6.01 -8.65 8.55
C ILE A 18 4.98 -7.73 9.19
N LEU A 19 5.46 -6.76 9.95
CA LEU A 19 4.72 -5.57 10.34
C LEU A 19 5.44 -4.36 9.72
N MET A 20 4.74 -3.57 8.94
CA MET A 20 5.30 -2.43 8.20
C MET A 20 4.43 -1.18 8.41
N GLU A 21 5.07 -0.03 8.59
CA GLU A 21 4.36 1.24 8.52
C GLU A 21 4.16 1.60 7.04
N ALA A 22 2.91 1.88 6.66
CA ALA A 22 2.55 1.96 5.24
C ALA A 22 3.08 3.22 4.55
N GLY A 23 3.16 4.34 5.24
CA GLY A 23 3.58 5.61 4.64
C GLY A 23 5.06 5.66 4.27
N SER A 24 5.92 5.13 5.12
CA SER A 24 7.37 5.11 4.94
C SER A 24 7.91 3.81 4.36
N GLY A 25 7.17 2.72 4.51
CA GLY A 25 7.65 1.38 4.23
C GLY A 25 8.61 0.82 5.29
N ARG A 26 8.74 1.49 6.45
CA ARG A 26 9.61 0.98 7.54
C ARG A 26 9.10 -0.36 8.03
N VAL A 27 9.99 -1.36 8.02
CA VAL A 27 9.73 -2.67 8.62
C VAL A 27 9.94 -2.56 10.13
N LEU A 28 8.88 -2.82 10.90
CA LEU A 28 8.91 -2.70 12.37
C LEU A 28 9.22 -4.04 13.03
N ALA A 29 8.82 -5.14 12.42
CA ALA A 29 9.10 -6.50 12.84
C ALA A 29 8.97 -7.43 11.65
N SER A 30 9.78 -8.46 11.59
CA SER A 30 9.70 -9.44 10.51
C SER A 30 10.41 -10.73 10.84
N ARG A 31 10.03 -11.79 10.13
CA ARG A 31 10.76 -13.05 10.08
C ARG A 31 10.50 -13.71 8.72
N ASN A 32 11.57 -14.14 8.04
CA ASN A 32 11.50 -14.77 6.72
C ASN A 32 10.69 -13.95 5.69
N GLU A 33 10.76 -12.62 5.79
CA GLU A 33 9.90 -11.69 5.03
C GLU A 33 10.13 -11.74 3.52
N THR A 34 11.27 -12.25 3.07
CA THR A 34 11.57 -12.44 1.63
C THR A 34 11.47 -13.89 1.17
N GLN A 35 11.07 -14.81 2.07
CA GLN A 35 10.88 -16.21 1.71
C GLN A 35 9.67 -16.39 0.80
N GLU A 36 9.89 -16.91 -0.39
CA GLU A 36 8.84 -17.20 -1.36
C GLU A 36 7.94 -18.34 -0.88
N ARG A 37 6.63 -18.11 -0.89
CA ARG A 37 5.61 -19.05 -0.45
C ARG A 37 4.34 -18.92 -1.26
N SER A 38 3.50 -19.93 -1.23
CA SER A 38 2.11 -19.84 -1.69
C SER A 38 1.35 -18.87 -0.80
N ILE A 39 0.58 -18.00 -1.40
CA ILE A 39 -0.13 -16.90 -0.73
C ILE A 39 -1.64 -17.04 -0.75
N ALA A 40 -2.16 -18.05 -1.42
CA ALA A 40 -3.60 -18.32 -1.52
C ALA A 40 -4.38 -17.07 -2.00
N SER A 41 -5.57 -16.87 -1.46
CA SER A 41 -6.48 -15.80 -1.87
C SER A 41 -6.03 -14.38 -1.53
N THR A 42 -4.91 -14.19 -0.82
CA THR A 42 -4.32 -12.85 -0.71
C THR A 42 -3.85 -12.31 -2.06
N THR A 43 -3.65 -13.17 -3.06
CA THR A 43 -3.51 -12.82 -4.49
C THR A 43 -4.58 -11.85 -4.96
N LYS A 44 -5.81 -11.97 -4.46
CA LYS A 44 -6.95 -11.15 -4.88
C LYS A 44 -6.80 -9.67 -4.56
N ILE A 45 -5.87 -9.30 -3.67
CA ILE A 45 -5.48 -7.90 -3.47
C ILE A 45 -4.98 -7.31 -4.79
N MET A 46 -4.08 -8.01 -5.47
CA MET A 46 -3.58 -7.60 -6.79
C MET A 46 -4.70 -7.61 -7.84
N THR A 47 -5.52 -8.63 -7.84
CA THR A 47 -6.63 -8.76 -8.78
C THR A 47 -7.60 -7.59 -8.67
N CYS A 48 -7.98 -7.22 -7.46
CA CYS A 48 -8.83 -6.05 -7.21
C CYS A 48 -8.17 -4.76 -7.70
N LEU A 49 -6.89 -4.56 -7.38
CA LEU A 49 -6.14 -3.37 -7.78
C LEU A 49 -6.06 -3.23 -9.31
N ILE A 50 -5.71 -4.30 -10.02
CA ILE A 50 -5.61 -4.28 -11.49
C ILE A 50 -6.99 -4.03 -12.13
N ALA A 51 -8.05 -4.64 -11.59
CA ALA A 51 -9.40 -4.38 -12.06
C ALA A 51 -9.79 -2.90 -11.90
N LEU A 52 -9.46 -2.28 -10.78
CA LEU A 52 -9.72 -0.86 -10.55
C LEU A 52 -8.93 0.06 -11.49
N GLU A 53 -7.75 -0.36 -11.91
CA GLU A 53 -6.91 0.42 -12.83
C GLU A 53 -7.30 0.25 -14.31
N HIS A 54 -8.00 -0.84 -14.67
CA HIS A 54 -8.30 -1.21 -16.05
C HIS A 54 -9.80 -1.29 -16.38
N SER A 55 -10.66 -0.87 -15.46
CA SER A 55 -12.12 -0.89 -15.67
C SER A 55 -12.81 0.19 -14.86
N GLU A 56 -14.04 0.49 -15.26
CA GLU A 56 -14.95 1.35 -14.50
C GLU A 56 -15.86 0.50 -13.62
N LEU A 57 -16.22 0.99 -12.44
CA LEU A 57 -17.09 0.26 -11.49
C LEU A 57 -18.47 -0.08 -12.07
N THR A 58 -18.94 0.73 -13.01
CA THR A 58 -20.27 0.59 -13.64
C THR A 58 -20.28 -0.32 -14.84
N GLU A 59 -19.14 -0.81 -15.31
CA GLU A 59 -19.08 -1.75 -16.44
C GLU A 59 -19.91 -2.98 -16.16
N LYS A 60 -20.69 -3.39 -17.16
CA LYS A 60 -21.49 -4.62 -17.12
C LYS A 60 -20.64 -5.80 -17.55
N VAL A 61 -20.63 -6.84 -16.75
CA VAL A 61 -19.85 -8.05 -16.99
C VAL A 61 -20.79 -9.24 -17.05
N THR A 62 -20.71 -10.01 -18.11
CA THR A 62 -21.51 -11.22 -18.28
C THR A 62 -20.69 -12.45 -17.90
N VAL A 63 -21.25 -13.27 -17.02
CA VAL A 63 -20.63 -14.50 -16.55
C VAL A 63 -20.70 -15.57 -17.62
N LYS A 64 -19.57 -16.17 -17.95
CA LYS A 64 -19.47 -17.31 -18.84
C LYS A 64 -19.20 -18.59 -18.07
N ARG A 65 -19.55 -19.72 -18.62
CA ARG A 65 -19.38 -21.03 -17.99
C ARG A 65 -17.92 -21.31 -17.59
N GLU A 66 -16.97 -20.90 -18.44
CA GLU A 66 -15.54 -21.08 -18.19
C GLU A 66 -14.98 -20.23 -17.04
N HIS A 67 -15.76 -19.29 -16.51
CA HIS A 67 -15.35 -18.50 -15.33
C HIS A 67 -15.66 -19.21 -14.02
N LEU A 68 -16.49 -20.24 -14.03
CA LEU A 68 -16.87 -20.95 -12.82
C LEU A 68 -15.71 -21.80 -12.32
N ARG A 69 -15.39 -21.67 -11.03
CA ARG A 69 -14.24 -22.32 -10.39
C ARG A 69 -14.67 -22.98 -9.10
N GLU A 70 -13.90 -24.01 -8.72
CA GLU A 70 -14.01 -24.66 -7.42
C GLU A 70 -13.45 -23.78 -6.29
N GLY A 71 -13.76 -24.14 -5.06
CA GLY A 71 -13.32 -23.45 -3.86
C GLY A 71 -14.27 -22.31 -3.49
N SER A 72 -13.74 -21.30 -2.83
CA SER A 72 -14.52 -20.13 -2.40
C SER A 72 -15.22 -19.46 -3.58
N SER A 73 -16.48 -19.10 -3.39
CA SER A 73 -17.35 -18.65 -4.48
C SER A 73 -18.31 -17.57 -4.01
N MET A 74 -18.71 -16.68 -4.92
CA MET A 74 -19.90 -15.84 -4.76
C MET A 74 -21.14 -16.47 -5.43
N TYR A 75 -20.99 -17.67 -5.95
CA TYR A 75 -22.06 -18.44 -6.60
C TYR A 75 -22.64 -17.78 -7.85
N LEU A 76 -21.74 -17.38 -8.75
CA LEU A 76 -22.13 -16.84 -10.06
C LEU A 76 -22.80 -17.90 -10.91
N LEU A 77 -23.79 -17.45 -11.71
CA LEU A 77 -24.50 -18.31 -12.66
C LEU A 77 -24.12 -17.90 -14.09
N GLU A 78 -23.98 -18.90 -14.97
CA GLU A 78 -23.74 -18.67 -16.39
C GLU A 78 -24.82 -17.76 -16.98
N GLY A 79 -24.42 -16.74 -17.74
CA GLY A 79 -25.32 -15.77 -18.37
C GLY A 79 -25.75 -14.62 -17.47
N GLU A 80 -25.44 -14.67 -16.19
CA GLU A 80 -25.70 -13.59 -15.24
C GLU A 80 -24.89 -12.35 -15.62
N THR A 81 -25.49 -11.16 -15.47
CA THR A 81 -24.81 -9.89 -15.70
C THR A 81 -24.73 -9.10 -14.40
N LEU A 82 -23.52 -8.71 -14.02
CA LEU A 82 -23.24 -7.90 -12.83
C LEU A 82 -22.37 -6.69 -13.21
N THR A 83 -22.35 -5.69 -12.35
CA THR A 83 -21.38 -4.60 -12.48
C THR A 83 -20.01 -5.05 -12.00
N MET A 84 -18.96 -4.37 -12.46
CA MET A 84 -17.60 -4.61 -11.95
C MET A 84 -17.56 -4.42 -10.44
N GLU A 85 -18.19 -3.38 -9.90
CA GLU A 85 -18.25 -3.13 -8.46
C GLU A 85 -18.84 -4.33 -7.69
N GLU A 86 -19.93 -4.88 -8.17
CA GLU A 86 -20.58 -6.06 -7.58
C GLU A 86 -19.64 -7.27 -7.58
N LEU A 87 -18.90 -7.48 -8.67
CA LEU A 87 -17.90 -8.54 -8.78
C LEU A 87 -16.71 -8.32 -7.83
N LEU A 88 -16.29 -7.08 -7.64
CA LEU A 88 -15.19 -6.76 -6.72
C LEU A 88 -15.56 -7.04 -5.26
N TYR A 89 -16.79 -6.78 -4.85
CA TYR A 89 -17.29 -7.20 -3.54
C TYR A 89 -17.31 -8.73 -3.41
N GLY A 90 -17.74 -9.43 -4.45
CA GLY A 90 -17.71 -10.90 -4.49
C GLY A 90 -16.30 -11.48 -4.48
N LEU A 91 -15.35 -10.77 -5.07
CA LEU A 91 -13.93 -11.12 -5.05
C LEU A 91 -13.35 -11.02 -3.63
N MET A 92 -13.60 -9.90 -2.95
CA MET A 92 -12.88 -9.55 -1.72
C MET A 92 -13.58 -10.05 -0.46
N LEU A 93 -14.89 -10.06 -0.37
CA LEU A 93 -15.61 -10.45 0.85
C LEU A 93 -15.66 -11.98 1.02
N PRO A 94 -16.38 -12.73 0.16
CA PRO A 94 -16.43 -14.18 0.26
C PRO A 94 -15.26 -14.87 -0.43
N SER A 95 -14.33 -14.12 -1.02
CA SER A 95 -13.17 -14.66 -1.72
C SER A 95 -13.54 -15.48 -2.98
N GLY A 96 -14.44 -14.96 -3.82
CA GLY A 96 -14.94 -15.69 -4.99
C GLY A 96 -13.87 -15.97 -6.05
N ASN A 97 -13.52 -17.23 -6.23
CA ASN A 97 -12.64 -17.66 -7.32
C ASN A 97 -13.31 -17.47 -8.67
N ASP A 98 -14.63 -17.68 -8.75
CA ASP A 98 -15.46 -17.38 -9.90
C ASP A 98 -15.44 -15.89 -10.26
N ALA A 99 -15.57 -15.02 -9.27
CA ALA A 99 -15.45 -13.58 -9.47
C ALA A 99 -14.06 -13.20 -10.01
N ALA A 100 -12.99 -13.78 -9.50
CA ALA A 100 -11.63 -13.54 -9.96
C ALA A 100 -11.45 -13.85 -11.45
N GLU A 101 -11.91 -15.02 -11.88
CA GLU A 101 -11.82 -15.42 -13.29
C GLU A 101 -12.69 -14.56 -14.20
N CYS A 102 -13.90 -14.25 -13.76
CA CYS A 102 -14.81 -13.39 -14.50
C CYS A 102 -14.24 -11.98 -14.71
N ILE A 103 -13.71 -11.38 -13.66
CA ILE A 103 -13.04 -10.07 -13.68
C ILE A 103 -11.84 -10.08 -14.63
N ALA A 104 -10.97 -11.06 -14.49
CA ALA A 104 -9.75 -11.15 -15.28
C ALA A 104 -10.05 -11.33 -16.77
N ALA A 105 -10.98 -12.20 -17.11
CA ALA A 105 -11.39 -12.41 -18.50
C ALA A 105 -12.02 -11.17 -19.12
N HIS A 106 -12.87 -10.46 -18.38
CA HIS A 106 -13.50 -9.23 -18.85
C HIS A 106 -12.47 -8.12 -19.07
N CYS A 107 -11.66 -7.83 -18.07
CA CYS A 107 -10.65 -6.76 -18.15
C CYS A 107 -9.60 -7.03 -19.23
N GLY A 108 -9.19 -8.28 -19.42
CA GLY A 108 -8.21 -8.66 -20.42
C GLY A 108 -8.70 -8.54 -21.87
N GLY A 109 -10.01 -8.40 -22.08
CA GLY A 109 -10.61 -8.25 -23.40
C GLY A 109 -10.24 -9.41 -24.34
N SER A 110 -9.77 -9.12 -25.54
CA SER A 110 -9.33 -10.14 -26.51
C SER A 110 -8.14 -10.97 -26.01
N GLY A 111 -7.32 -10.42 -25.11
CA GLY A 111 -6.19 -11.12 -24.50
C GLY A 111 -6.60 -12.05 -23.34
N GLY A 112 -7.83 -11.96 -22.86
CA GLY A 112 -8.39 -12.79 -21.80
C GLY A 112 -7.68 -12.67 -20.47
N SER A 113 -7.83 -13.68 -19.62
CA SER A 113 -7.18 -13.71 -18.29
C SER A 113 -5.65 -13.74 -18.38
N ALA A 114 -5.08 -14.25 -19.47
CA ALA A 114 -3.62 -14.22 -19.68
C ALA A 114 -3.08 -12.78 -19.74
N GLN A 115 -3.79 -11.87 -20.40
CA GLN A 115 -3.44 -10.44 -20.41
C GLN A 115 -3.54 -9.84 -19.01
N PHE A 116 -4.58 -10.20 -18.27
CA PHE A 116 -4.78 -9.72 -16.90
C PHE A 116 -3.61 -10.16 -16.00
N VAL A 117 -3.19 -11.41 -16.08
CA VAL A 117 -2.05 -11.93 -15.33
C VAL A 117 -0.75 -11.22 -15.71
N ARG A 118 -0.55 -10.88 -16.97
CA ARG A 118 0.58 -10.05 -17.39
C ARG A 118 0.57 -8.69 -16.68
N TRP A 119 -0.57 -8.03 -16.60
CA TRP A 119 -0.70 -6.76 -15.86
C TRP A 119 -0.41 -6.93 -14.36
N MET A 120 -0.85 -8.04 -13.76
CA MET A 120 -0.51 -8.35 -12.36
C MET A 120 1.00 -8.42 -12.15
N ASN A 121 1.72 -9.11 -13.03
CA ASN A 121 3.17 -9.23 -12.94
C ASN A 121 3.92 -7.92 -13.29
N GLU A 122 3.42 -7.14 -14.23
CA GLU A 122 3.95 -5.80 -14.52
C GLU A 122 3.81 -4.86 -13.32
N LYS A 123 2.66 -4.89 -12.65
CA LYS A 123 2.45 -4.11 -11.43
C LYS A 123 3.36 -4.57 -10.30
N ALA A 124 3.54 -5.88 -10.12
CA ALA A 124 4.46 -6.43 -9.14
C ALA A 124 5.88 -5.90 -9.36
N LYS A 125 6.34 -5.88 -10.61
CA LYS A 125 7.65 -5.32 -10.97
C LYS A 125 7.73 -3.82 -10.67
N ALA A 126 6.70 -3.06 -11.03
CA ALA A 126 6.65 -1.62 -10.80
C ALA A 126 6.67 -1.27 -9.30
N LEU A 127 6.11 -2.11 -8.45
CA LEU A 127 6.08 -1.95 -7.00
C LEU A 127 7.34 -2.49 -6.29
N GLY A 128 8.29 -3.04 -7.03
CA GLY A 128 9.49 -3.63 -6.45
C GLY A 128 9.25 -4.96 -5.72
N MET A 129 8.23 -5.72 -6.13
CA MET A 129 7.92 -7.03 -5.58
C MET A 129 8.82 -8.10 -6.21
N GLU A 130 10.08 -8.11 -5.79
CA GLU A 130 11.15 -8.90 -6.45
C GLU A 130 11.02 -10.42 -6.25
N HIS A 131 10.24 -10.85 -5.27
CA HIS A 131 10.03 -12.26 -4.93
C HIS A 131 8.61 -12.74 -5.30
N THR A 132 7.99 -12.09 -6.29
CA THR A 132 6.59 -12.35 -6.64
C THR A 132 6.44 -12.74 -8.10
N SER A 133 5.62 -13.77 -8.33
CA SER A 133 5.14 -14.16 -9.64
C SER A 133 3.69 -14.62 -9.51
N PHE A 134 2.81 -14.11 -10.36
CA PHE A 134 1.40 -14.50 -10.42
C PHE A 134 1.16 -15.36 -11.65
N ALA A 135 0.48 -16.49 -11.47
CA ALA A 135 0.06 -17.39 -12.55
C ALA A 135 -1.43 -17.33 -12.83
N ASN A 136 -2.23 -16.86 -11.85
CA ASN A 136 -3.69 -16.77 -11.96
C ASN A 136 -4.25 -15.63 -11.09
N PRO A 137 -5.51 -15.23 -11.31
CA PRO A 137 -6.11 -14.12 -10.57
C PRO A 137 -6.78 -14.51 -9.24
N SER A 138 -6.89 -15.79 -8.93
CA SER A 138 -7.65 -16.28 -7.76
C SER A 138 -6.78 -16.60 -6.56
N GLY A 139 -5.54 -17.06 -6.78
CA GLY A 139 -4.63 -17.54 -5.75
C GLY A 139 -4.68 -19.04 -5.52
N LEU A 140 -5.36 -19.79 -6.38
CA LEU A 140 -5.27 -21.25 -6.36
C LEU A 140 -3.82 -21.69 -6.58
N ASP A 141 -3.43 -22.76 -5.91
CA ASP A 141 -2.07 -23.28 -6.00
C ASP A 141 -1.72 -23.67 -7.43
N GLU A 142 -0.64 -23.10 -7.93
CA GLU A 142 -0.16 -23.32 -9.30
C GLU A 142 1.35 -23.09 -9.35
N MET A 143 2.04 -23.85 -10.19
CA MET A 143 3.46 -23.64 -10.41
C MET A 143 3.70 -22.22 -10.96
N GLY A 144 4.70 -21.53 -10.41
CA GLY A 144 4.99 -20.15 -10.79
C GLY A 144 4.11 -19.11 -10.12
N HIS A 145 3.32 -19.51 -9.10
CA HIS A 145 2.47 -18.60 -8.32
C HIS A 145 2.95 -18.54 -6.88
N SER A 146 3.67 -17.47 -6.54
CA SER A 146 4.23 -17.28 -5.20
C SER A 146 4.51 -15.81 -4.94
N SER A 147 4.67 -15.47 -3.67
CA SER A 147 5.11 -14.16 -3.20
C SER A 147 5.83 -14.29 -1.86
N CYS A 148 6.06 -13.18 -1.18
CA CYS A 148 6.62 -13.15 0.17
C CYS A 148 5.92 -12.10 1.03
N ALA A 149 6.15 -12.14 2.33
CA ALA A 149 5.50 -11.22 3.27
C ALA A 149 5.81 -9.77 2.95
N LEU A 150 7.08 -9.45 2.66
CA LEU A 150 7.50 -8.08 2.31
C LEU A 150 6.79 -7.56 1.05
N ASP A 151 6.76 -8.36 0.00
CA ASP A 151 6.11 -7.98 -1.27
C ASP A 151 4.61 -7.77 -1.09
N MET A 152 3.95 -8.64 -0.34
CA MET A 152 2.52 -8.50 -0.04
C MET A 152 2.24 -7.26 0.81
N ALA A 153 3.13 -6.89 1.72
CA ALA A 153 3.01 -5.66 2.49
C ALA A 153 3.16 -4.41 1.60
N ARG A 154 4.10 -4.41 0.66
CA ARG A 154 4.27 -3.33 -0.32
C ARG A 154 3.04 -3.17 -1.20
N LEU A 155 2.51 -4.28 -1.68
CA LEU A 155 1.27 -4.29 -2.46
C LEU A 155 0.09 -3.72 -1.66
N ALA A 156 -0.08 -4.16 -0.42
CA ALA A 156 -1.16 -3.70 0.46
C ALA A 156 -1.06 -2.20 0.75
N ALA A 157 0.13 -1.70 1.05
CA ALA A 157 0.35 -0.27 1.29
C ALA A 157 -0.01 0.59 0.08
N TYR A 158 0.37 0.16 -1.12
CA TYR A 158 0.02 0.83 -2.36
C TYR A 158 -1.49 0.78 -2.63
N ALA A 159 -2.11 -0.39 -2.52
CA ALA A 159 -3.53 -0.58 -2.80
C ALA A 159 -4.43 0.24 -1.86
N MET A 160 -4.06 0.36 -0.59
CA MET A 160 -4.83 1.12 0.40
C MET A 160 -4.83 2.64 0.15
N GLN A 161 -3.96 3.16 -0.71
CA GLN A 161 -4.01 4.55 -1.16
C GLN A 161 -5.17 4.82 -2.13
N ASN A 162 -5.70 3.78 -2.75
CA ASN A 162 -6.87 3.88 -3.62
C ASN A 162 -8.15 3.89 -2.75
N PRO A 163 -8.94 4.99 -2.74
CA PRO A 163 -10.11 5.09 -1.85
C PRO A 163 -11.18 4.04 -2.14
N THR A 164 -11.34 3.64 -3.39
CA THR A 164 -12.31 2.60 -3.77
C THR A 164 -11.87 1.23 -3.26
N PHE A 165 -10.58 0.90 -3.41
CA PHE A 165 -10.01 -0.32 -2.84
C PHE A 165 -10.21 -0.36 -1.32
N ALA A 166 -9.84 0.71 -0.62
CA ALA A 166 -9.97 0.82 0.83
C ALA A 166 -11.42 0.65 1.29
N ARG A 167 -12.38 1.23 0.57
CA ARG A 167 -13.82 1.08 0.86
C ARG A 167 -14.27 -0.39 0.73
N ILE A 168 -13.87 -1.06 -0.34
CA ILE A 168 -14.28 -2.45 -0.58
C ILE A 168 -13.74 -3.37 0.53
N VAL A 169 -12.44 -3.31 0.82
CA VAL A 169 -11.80 -4.22 1.78
C VAL A 169 -12.16 -3.95 3.23
N SER A 170 -12.68 -2.78 3.56
CA SER A 170 -13.18 -2.43 4.90
C SER A 170 -14.67 -2.77 5.08
N THR A 171 -15.35 -3.17 4.04
CA THR A 171 -16.78 -3.51 4.08
C THR A 171 -16.98 -4.87 4.74
N ARG A 172 -17.84 -4.92 5.78
CA ARG A 172 -18.12 -6.16 6.51
C ARG A 172 -19.13 -7.05 5.82
N THR A 173 -20.18 -6.44 5.27
CA THR A 173 -21.24 -7.14 4.55
C THR A 173 -21.67 -6.34 3.33
N ALA A 174 -22.02 -7.03 2.26
CA ALA A 174 -22.57 -6.44 1.06
C ALA A 174 -23.63 -7.38 0.44
N SER A 175 -24.63 -6.80 -0.20
CA SER A 175 -25.66 -7.57 -0.91
C SER A 175 -25.59 -7.31 -2.41
N VAL A 176 -25.63 -8.39 -3.19
CA VAL A 176 -25.66 -8.36 -4.66
C VAL A 176 -26.79 -9.25 -5.12
N GLY A 177 -27.86 -8.65 -5.62
CA GLY A 177 -29.10 -9.39 -5.92
C GLY A 177 -29.64 -10.04 -4.66
N THR A 178 -29.80 -11.36 -4.68
CA THR A 178 -30.25 -12.14 -3.52
C THR A 178 -29.10 -12.64 -2.64
N ARG A 179 -27.85 -12.34 -3.01
CA ARG A 179 -26.67 -12.75 -2.26
C ARG A 179 -26.40 -11.79 -1.11
N THR A 180 -26.17 -12.32 0.06
CA THR A 180 -25.60 -11.58 1.19
C THR A 180 -24.19 -12.13 1.42
N MET A 181 -23.19 -11.27 1.31
CA MET A 181 -21.79 -11.65 1.40
C MET A 181 -21.15 -11.04 2.65
N THR A 182 -20.43 -11.85 3.39
CA THR A 182 -19.72 -11.42 4.61
C THR A 182 -18.23 -11.48 4.37
N ASN A 183 -17.53 -10.43 4.77
CA ASN A 183 -16.07 -10.38 4.72
C ASN A 183 -15.49 -11.40 5.70
N HIS A 184 -14.59 -12.25 5.24
CA HIS A 184 -13.94 -13.27 6.07
C HIS A 184 -12.94 -12.69 7.07
N ASN A 185 -12.57 -11.41 6.95
CA ASN A 185 -11.65 -10.75 7.88
C ASN A 185 -12.35 -10.40 9.19
N LYS A 186 -12.20 -11.26 10.19
CA LYS A 186 -12.81 -11.09 11.52
C LYS A 186 -12.24 -9.89 12.28
N LEU A 187 -11.03 -9.43 11.95
CA LEU A 187 -10.42 -8.29 12.63
C LEU A 187 -11.11 -6.96 12.34
N LEU A 188 -11.88 -6.86 11.24
CA LEU A 188 -12.71 -5.68 10.98
C LEU A 188 -13.69 -5.40 12.13
N ALA A 189 -14.20 -6.44 12.80
CA ALA A 189 -15.10 -6.31 13.94
C ALA A 189 -14.38 -6.34 15.28
N SER A 190 -13.28 -7.10 15.40
CA SER A 190 -12.68 -7.43 16.70
C SER A 190 -11.44 -6.59 17.04
N TYR A 191 -10.80 -5.93 16.09
CA TYR A 191 -9.60 -5.12 16.36
C TYR A 191 -9.85 -3.65 16.02
N SER A 192 -9.73 -2.78 17.02
CA SER A 192 -9.95 -1.35 16.87
C SER A 192 -8.95 -0.73 15.90
N GLY A 193 -9.45 -0.10 14.84
CA GLY A 193 -8.65 0.52 13.79
C GLY A 193 -8.39 -0.37 12.57
N CYS A 194 -8.78 -1.65 12.59
CA CYS A 194 -8.64 -2.51 11.41
C CYS A 194 -9.56 -2.06 10.28
N VAL A 195 -8.97 -1.85 9.08
CA VAL A 195 -9.67 -1.32 7.88
C VAL A 195 -9.47 -2.18 6.63
N GLY A 196 -8.87 -3.32 6.71
CA GLY A 196 -8.64 -4.25 5.60
C GLY A 196 -7.83 -5.47 6.02
N LEU A 197 -7.44 -6.37 5.12
CA LEU A 197 -7.61 -6.39 3.67
C LEU A 197 -8.18 -7.74 3.19
N LYS A 198 -7.44 -8.86 3.40
CA LYS A 198 -7.77 -10.13 2.76
C LYS A 198 -7.24 -11.33 3.51
N THR A 199 -8.09 -12.35 3.61
CA THR A 199 -7.75 -13.69 4.09
C THR A 199 -7.42 -14.64 2.94
N GLY A 200 -6.73 -15.73 3.23
CA GLY A 200 -6.52 -16.80 2.29
C GLY A 200 -6.26 -18.14 2.97
N TYR A 201 -6.55 -19.21 2.24
CA TYR A 201 -6.23 -20.58 2.64
C TYR A 201 -6.20 -21.49 1.42
N THR A 202 -5.13 -22.27 1.32
CA THR A 202 -5.07 -23.48 0.50
C THR A 202 -4.31 -24.55 1.28
N GLY A 203 -4.36 -25.81 0.82
CA GLY A 203 -3.59 -26.89 1.44
C GLY A 203 -2.09 -26.61 1.51
N ASP A 204 -1.53 -26.03 0.45
CA ASP A 204 -0.09 -25.72 0.36
C ASP A 204 0.26 -24.45 1.16
N ALA A 205 -0.57 -23.41 1.08
CA ALA A 205 -0.29 -22.15 1.72
C ALA A 205 -0.49 -22.15 3.23
N GLY A 206 -1.41 -22.99 3.73
CA GLY A 206 -1.95 -22.80 5.06
C GLY A 206 -2.77 -21.52 5.14
N ARG A 207 -3.03 -21.01 6.34
CA ARG A 207 -3.73 -19.73 6.52
C ARG A 207 -2.81 -18.57 6.23
N THR A 208 -3.25 -17.67 5.35
CA THR A 208 -2.58 -16.42 4.99
C THR A 208 -3.49 -15.25 5.33
N LEU A 209 -2.91 -14.17 5.81
CA LEU A 209 -3.68 -12.98 6.19
C LEU A 209 -2.86 -11.72 5.91
N VAL A 210 -3.49 -10.77 5.23
CA VAL A 210 -2.99 -9.41 5.05
C VAL A 210 -4.00 -8.47 5.68
N THR A 211 -3.57 -7.66 6.64
CA THR A 211 -4.44 -6.66 7.27
C THR A 211 -3.82 -5.28 7.24
N CYS A 212 -4.66 -4.29 7.49
CA CYS A 212 -4.29 -2.89 7.67
C CYS A 212 -5.01 -2.36 8.90
N ALA A 213 -4.29 -1.64 9.75
CA ALA A 213 -4.87 -0.96 10.88
C ALA A 213 -4.38 0.49 10.95
N GLU A 214 -5.26 1.39 11.40
CA GLU A 214 -5.00 2.82 11.49
C GLU A 214 -5.32 3.31 12.89
N ARG A 215 -4.35 3.98 13.52
CA ARG A 215 -4.54 4.68 14.82
C ARG A 215 -3.67 5.92 14.85
N GLY A 216 -4.21 7.03 15.33
CA GLY A 216 -3.43 8.26 15.53
C GLY A 216 -2.74 8.77 14.27
N GLY A 217 -3.34 8.62 13.11
CA GLY A 217 -2.75 9.00 11.83
C GLY A 217 -1.69 8.05 11.28
N MET A 218 -1.37 6.98 11.98
CA MET A 218 -0.41 5.98 11.55
C MET A 218 -1.12 4.74 10.98
N ARG A 219 -0.73 4.36 9.76
CA ARG A 219 -1.27 3.19 9.07
C ARG A 219 -0.21 2.09 9.05
N MET A 220 -0.58 0.91 9.52
CA MET A 220 0.29 -0.25 9.52
C MET A 220 -0.29 -1.39 8.70
N ILE A 221 0.58 -2.16 8.09
CA ILE A 221 0.26 -3.39 7.38
C ILE A 221 0.89 -4.56 8.12
N ALA A 222 0.13 -5.60 8.34
CA ALA A 222 0.63 -6.88 8.83
C ALA A 222 0.34 -7.98 7.81
N VAL A 223 1.33 -8.83 7.59
CA VAL A 223 1.20 -10.02 6.74
C VAL A 223 1.71 -11.22 7.51
N THR A 224 0.90 -12.27 7.59
CA THR A 224 1.33 -13.58 8.10
C THR A 224 1.06 -14.65 7.06
N LEU A 225 2.06 -15.51 6.84
CA LEU A 225 2.00 -16.62 5.90
C LEU A 225 2.16 -17.93 6.67
N HIS A 226 1.31 -18.89 6.36
CA HIS A 226 1.26 -20.20 7.02
C HIS A 226 1.17 -20.05 8.55
N ASP A 227 0.08 -19.45 9.00
CA ASP A 227 -0.12 -19.07 10.40
C ASP A 227 -1.49 -19.54 10.91
N GLY A 228 -1.49 -20.62 11.69
CA GLY A 228 -2.71 -21.13 12.32
C GLY A 228 -3.30 -20.24 13.43
N SER A 229 -2.54 -19.27 13.91
CA SER A 229 -2.94 -18.30 14.96
C SER A 229 -3.01 -16.88 14.44
N ASP A 230 -3.35 -16.70 13.18
CA ASP A 230 -3.28 -15.42 12.45
C ASP A 230 -4.03 -14.26 13.12
N TRP A 231 -5.25 -14.47 13.60
CA TRP A 231 -6.03 -13.42 14.27
C TRP A 231 -5.32 -12.87 15.51
N ALA A 232 -4.85 -13.77 16.36
CA ALA A 232 -4.13 -13.39 17.57
C ALA A 232 -2.78 -12.75 17.24
N ASP A 233 -2.07 -13.28 16.26
CA ASP A 233 -0.76 -12.77 15.86
C ASP A 233 -0.85 -11.37 15.24
N HIS A 234 -1.83 -11.10 14.38
CA HIS A 234 -2.05 -9.76 13.85
C HIS A 234 -2.39 -8.75 14.94
N ALA A 235 -3.28 -9.11 15.88
CA ALA A 235 -3.61 -8.26 17.02
C ALA A 235 -2.36 -7.94 17.87
N ALA A 236 -1.53 -8.95 18.16
CA ALA A 236 -0.30 -8.77 18.93
C ALA A 236 0.74 -7.91 18.19
N LEU A 237 0.88 -8.09 16.88
CA LEU A 237 1.76 -7.26 16.06
C LEU A 237 1.35 -5.78 16.08
N TYR A 238 0.05 -5.50 15.92
CA TYR A 238 -0.46 -4.14 15.99
C TYR A 238 -0.34 -3.53 17.39
N ASP A 239 -0.61 -4.29 18.44
CA ASP A 239 -0.43 -3.81 19.80
C ASP A 239 1.02 -3.43 20.06
N TYR A 240 1.96 -4.23 19.57
CA TYR A 240 3.38 -3.91 19.60
C TYR A 240 3.70 -2.65 18.81
N GLY A 241 3.28 -2.58 17.54
CA GLY A 241 3.60 -1.47 16.66
C GLY A 241 3.06 -0.13 17.17
N PHE A 242 1.81 -0.09 17.58
CA PHE A 242 1.17 1.14 18.07
C PHE A 242 1.67 1.57 19.46
N SER A 243 2.19 0.66 20.27
CA SER A 243 2.78 1.01 21.57
C SER A 243 4.25 1.42 21.47
N ALA A 244 5.04 0.79 20.59
CA ALA A 244 6.48 1.01 20.48
C ALA A 244 6.85 2.18 19.56
N TYR A 245 6.02 2.48 18.56
CA TYR A 245 6.31 3.48 17.52
C TYR A 245 5.29 4.62 17.54
N ALA A 246 5.77 5.81 17.22
CA ALA A 246 4.97 6.99 16.96
C ALA A 246 5.49 7.70 15.72
N LEU A 247 4.62 8.37 14.97
CA LEU A 247 5.05 9.16 13.82
C LEU A 247 5.81 10.40 14.28
N SER A 248 7.05 10.52 13.83
CA SER A 248 7.86 11.72 13.98
C SER A 248 7.83 12.55 12.70
N SER A 249 7.79 13.88 12.85
CA SER A 249 7.83 14.79 11.71
C SER A 249 9.29 15.05 11.31
N GLY A 250 9.62 14.77 10.04
CA GLY A 250 10.90 15.13 9.43
C GLY A 250 10.84 16.41 8.63
N ALA A 251 9.68 16.71 8.04
CA ALA A 251 9.40 17.92 7.30
C ALA A 251 7.94 18.29 7.41
N LYS A 252 7.67 19.60 7.39
CA LYS A 252 6.32 20.16 7.34
C LYS A 252 6.16 20.99 6.07
N LYS A 253 5.17 20.66 5.25
CA LYS A 253 4.86 21.38 4.02
C LYS A 253 4.75 22.90 4.29
N GLY A 254 5.47 23.70 3.49
CA GLY A 254 5.50 25.15 3.59
C GLY A 254 6.43 25.72 4.64
N GLU A 255 7.04 24.90 5.49
CA GLU A 255 8.05 25.36 6.45
C GLU A 255 9.40 25.58 5.76
N ALA A 256 10.10 26.65 6.14
CA ALA A 256 11.40 26.99 5.58
C ALA A 256 12.53 26.19 6.23
N TYR A 257 13.43 25.66 5.40
CA TYR A 257 14.62 24.91 5.82
C TYR A 257 15.92 25.51 5.27
N GLY A 258 15.89 26.74 4.87
CA GLY A 258 17.02 27.49 4.35
C GLY A 258 16.56 28.60 3.40
N SER A 259 17.53 29.24 2.79
CA SER A 259 17.27 30.31 1.82
C SER A 259 18.29 30.25 0.69
N VAL A 260 17.88 30.84 -0.45
CA VAL A 260 18.70 30.96 -1.66
C VAL A 260 18.71 32.42 -2.05
N SER A 261 19.86 32.95 -2.47
CA SER A 261 19.96 34.29 -3.05
C SER A 261 19.54 34.25 -4.51
N VAL A 262 18.48 35.01 -4.82
CA VAL A 262 17.99 35.16 -6.19
C VAL A 262 18.24 36.60 -6.61
N ASP A 263 19.25 36.84 -7.45
CA ASP A 263 19.69 38.18 -7.86
C ASP A 263 19.86 39.17 -6.68
N GLY A 264 20.50 38.67 -5.59
CA GLY A 264 20.74 39.46 -4.38
C GLY A 264 19.58 39.49 -3.38
N GLN A 265 18.41 38.92 -3.71
CA GLN A 265 17.29 38.81 -2.78
C GLN A 265 17.32 37.45 -2.08
N SER A 266 17.17 37.47 -0.75
CA SER A 266 17.04 36.21 0.01
C SER A 266 15.63 35.64 -0.15
N VAL A 267 15.51 34.41 -0.64
CA VAL A 267 14.26 33.72 -0.87
C VAL A 267 14.24 32.43 -0.06
N SER A 268 13.22 32.25 0.77
CA SER A 268 13.08 31.03 1.58
C SER A 268 12.85 29.82 0.70
N ALA A 269 13.54 28.73 1.04
CA ALA A 269 13.33 27.41 0.49
C ALA A 269 12.45 26.63 1.45
N VAL A 270 11.24 26.28 1.01
CA VAL A 270 10.23 25.63 1.84
C VAL A 270 10.01 24.19 1.39
N ALA A 271 9.63 23.32 2.33
CA ALA A 271 9.31 21.95 2.00
C ALA A 271 8.07 21.88 1.10
N ALA A 272 8.18 21.17 -0.02
CA ALA A 272 7.08 20.96 -0.96
C ALA A 272 6.00 20.03 -0.37
N GLU A 273 6.40 19.14 0.52
CA GLU A 273 5.54 18.14 1.15
C GLU A 273 5.93 17.92 2.61
N SER A 274 4.97 17.42 3.40
CA SER A 274 5.24 16.92 4.73
C SER A 274 5.85 15.52 4.63
N PHE A 275 6.69 15.16 5.60
CA PHE A 275 7.30 13.84 5.72
C PHE A 275 7.21 13.36 7.17
N HIS A 276 6.69 12.16 7.35
CA HIS A 276 6.60 11.50 8.65
C HIS A 276 7.28 10.14 8.58
N TYR A 277 7.86 9.72 9.71
CA TYR A 277 8.55 8.44 9.82
C TYR A 277 8.26 7.85 11.20
N PRO A 278 7.91 6.55 11.32
CA PRO A 278 7.66 5.94 12.60
C PRO A 278 8.97 5.74 13.34
N THR A 279 9.05 6.21 14.59
CA THR A 279 10.23 6.12 15.42
C THR A 279 9.89 5.55 16.79
N VAL A 280 10.86 4.90 17.44
CA VAL A 280 10.80 4.53 18.85
C VAL A 280 11.29 5.69 19.72
N GLU A 281 11.05 5.61 21.04
CA GLU A 281 11.28 6.71 22.00
C GLU A 281 12.68 7.33 21.94
N ASN A 282 13.72 6.52 21.73
CA ASN A 282 15.12 6.99 21.72
C ASN A 282 15.65 7.33 20.31
N GLU A 283 14.80 7.28 19.30
CA GLU A 283 15.15 7.70 17.94
C GLU A 283 14.68 9.13 17.68
N ALA A 284 15.47 9.89 16.94
CA ALA A 284 15.12 11.24 16.49
C ALA A 284 15.45 11.39 15.00
N LEU A 285 14.64 12.16 14.30
CA LEU A 285 14.90 12.55 12.92
C LEU A 285 15.78 13.78 12.89
N SER A 286 16.71 13.82 11.94
CA SER A 286 17.52 14.99 11.61
C SER A 286 17.32 15.33 10.14
N VAL A 287 17.50 16.61 9.81
CA VAL A 287 17.34 17.11 8.44
C VAL A 287 18.57 17.88 8.00
N ARG A 288 18.87 17.81 6.71
CA ARG A 288 19.95 18.54 6.07
C ARG A 288 19.45 19.09 4.73
N ALA A 289 19.53 20.41 4.58
CA ALA A 289 19.16 21.05 3.31
C ALA A 289 20.35 21.05 2.33
N GLU A 290 20.12 20.59 1.13
CA GLU A 290 21.01 20.68 -0.01
C GLU A 290 20.49 21.76 -0.95
N LEU A 291 21.09 22.96 -0.88
CA LEU A 291 20.65 24.16 -1.61
C LEU A 291 21.83 24.82 -2.31
N PRO A 292 21.63 25.39 -3.52
CA PRO A 292 22.60 26.28 -4.10
C PRO A 292 22.66 27.58 -3.30
N GLN A 293 23.79 28.29 -3.34
CA GLN A 293 23.89 29.61 -2.71
C GLN A 293 23.10 30.65 -3.49
N THR A 294 23.14 30.58 -4.80
CA THR A 294 22.52 31.56 -5.71
C THR A 294 21.77 30.90 -6.85
N VAL A 295 20.73 31.53 -7.28
CA VAL A 295 19.93 31.18 -8.47
C VAL A 295 19.61 32.48 -9.21
N SER A 296 19.64 32.44 -10.53
CA SER A 296 19.28 33.59 -11.37
C SER A 296 17.77 33.72 -11.49
N ALA A 297 17.25 34.94 -11.43
CA ALA A 297 15.86 35.26 -11.77
C ALA A 297 15.63 35.08 -13.30
N PRO A 298 14.39 34.80 -13.77
CA PRO A 298 13.18 34.72 -12.97
C PRO A 298 13.06 33.40 -12.20
N VAL A 299 12.39 33.46 -11.07
CA VAL A 299 12.04 32.31 -10.23
C VAL A 299 10.53 32.33 -10.00
N ARG A 300 9.89 31.17 -10.13
CA ARG A 300 8.47 31.00 -9.82
C ARG A 300 8.29 30.46 -8.41
N LYS A 301 7.27 30.91 -7.72
CA LYS A 301 6.82 30.25 -6.48
C LYS A 301 6.59 28.76 -6.75
N GLY A 302 7.18 27.90 -5.90
CA GLY A 302 7.09 26.45 -6.06
C GLY A 302 8.17 25.84 -6.94
N GLN A 303 9.02 26.63 -7.57
CA GLN A 303 10.17 26.14 -8.33
C GLN A 303 11.13 25.41 -7.40
N THR A 304 11.60 24.24 -7.80
CA THR A 304 12.56 23.45 -6.99
C THR A 304 13.91 24.18 -6.92
N PHE A 305 14.38 24.40 -5.69
CA PHE A 305 15.71 24.90 -5.41
C PHE A 305 16.70 23.80 -5.07
N GLY A 306 16.26 22.78 -4.36
CA GLY A 306 17.11 21.69 -3.89
C GLY A 306 16.31 20.65 -3.12
N THR A 307 16.96 20.00 -2.18
CA THR A 307 16.42 18.83 -1.50
C THR A 307 16.66 18.92 0.01
N LEU A 308 15.67 18.53 0.78
CA LEU A 308 15.80 18.26 2.21
C LEU A 308 16.02 16.74 2.39
N VAL A 309 17.17 16.38 2.93
CA VAL A 309 17.52 14.98 3.24
C VAL A 309 17.17 14.72 4.70
N ILE A 310 16.38 13.68 4.93
CA ILE A 310 15.88 13.31 6.25
C ILE A 310 16.53 11.99 6.66
N SER A 311 17.08 11.97 7.88
CA SER A 311 17.77 10.80 8.43
C SER A 311 17.22 10.42 9.80
N CYS A 312 17.24 9.14 10.09
CA CYS A 312 16.99 8.57 11.41
C CYS A 312 18.31 7.96 11.89
N GLY A 313 18.95 8.59 12.88
CA GLY A 313 20.34 8.28 13.19
C GLY A 313 21.24 8.59 11.99
N GLU A 314 22.04 7.62 11.56
CA GLU A 314 22.93 7.75 10.40
C GLU A 314 22.29 7.28 9.09
N THR A 315 21.06 6.76 9.14
CA THR A 315 20.38 6.21 7.98
C THR A 315 19.48 7.26 7.33
N GLU A 316 19.69 7.55 6.04
CA GLU A 316 18.76 8.35 5.24
C GLU A 316 17.44 7.58 5.07
N VAL A 317 16.32 8.24 5.44
CA VAL A 317 15.00 7.62 5.39
C VAL A 317 14.06 8.30 4.40
N GLY A 318 14.40 9.48 3.91
CA GLY A 318 13.56 10.17 2.93
C GLY A 318 14.19 11.45 2.38
N ARG A 319 13.59 11.95 1.32
CA ARG A 319 13.93 13.20 0.65
C ARG A 319 12.67 13.95 0.32
N VAL A 320 12.69 15.26 0.51
CA VAL A 320 11.60 16.17 0.15
C VAL A 320 12.18 17.32 -0.65
N ASP A 321 11.51 17.71 -1.73
CA ASP A 321 11.92 18.88 -2.51
C ASP A 321 11.80 20.15 -1.66
N LEU A 322 12.81 21.02 -1.76
CA LEU A 322 12.79 22.37 -1.26
C LEU A 322 12.50 23.31 -2.44
N VAL A 323 11.43 24.06 -2.30
CA VAL A 323 10.91 24.92 -3.37
C VAL A 323 10.90 26.38 -2.97
N SER A 324 10.87 27.27 -3.96
CA SER A 324 10.81 28.71 -3.71
C SER A 324 9.49 29.11 -3.03
N ALA A 325 9.60 29.85 -1.94
CA ALA A 325 8.42 30.36 -1.23
C ALA A 325 7.68 31.45 -1.98
N ARG A 326 8.35 32.13 -2.92
CA ARG A 326 7.78 33.24 -3.71
C ARG A 326 8.39 33.34 -5.09
N SER A 327 7.75 34.11 -5.96
CA SER A 327 8.28 34.42 -7.27
C SER A 327 9.21 35.63 -7.19
N VAL A 328 10.25 35.65 -8.02
CA VAL A 328 11.15 36.79 -8.23
C VAL A 328 11.24 37.06 -9.73
N GLN A 329 10.91 38.27 -10.14
CA GLN A 329 10.97 38.68 -11.52
C GLN A 329 12.40 39.00 -11.95
N ALA A 330 12.72 38.77 -13.23
CA ALA A 330 13.98 39.23 -13.79
C ALA A 330 13.95 40.79 -13.82
N GLN A 331 15.10 41.42 -13.48
CA GLN A 331 15.22 42.87 -13.60
C GLN A 331 15.24 43.23 -15.08
N GLU A 332 14.46 44.29 -15.47
CA GLU A 332 14.55 44.87 -16.80
C GLU A 332 15.91 45.56 -16.92
N THR A 333 16.71 45.16 -17.91
CA THR A 333 17.89 45.92 -18.32
C THR A 333 17.40 47.24 -18.91
N LYS A 334 17.61 48.37 -18.21
CA LYS A 334 17.48 49.68 -18.84
C LYS A 334 18.52 49.76 -19.93
N SER A 335 18.09 49.74 -21.19
CA SER A 335 18.94 50.14 -22.30
C SER A 335 19.20 51.65 -22.11
N GLU A 336 20.41 52.04 -21.75
CA GLU A 336 20.89 53.39 -21.89
C GLU A 336 21.00 53.64 -23.40
N THR A 337 19.98 54.28 -23.96
CA THR A 337 20.11 54.97 -25.25
C THR A 337 20.81 56.28 -24.98
N SER A 338 22.06 56.35 -25.30
CA SER A 338 22.82 57.60 -25.52
C SER A 338 22.52 58.16 -26.91
#